data_a81e51261845599e45e819dda393936e
#
_entry.id   a81e51261845599e45e819dda393936e
#
_cell.length_a   1.000
_cell.length_b   1.000
_cell.length_c   1.000
_cell.angle_alpha   90.00
_cell.angle_beta   90.00
_cell.angle_gamma   90.00
#
_symmetry.space_group_name_H-M   'P 1'
#
loop_
_entity.id
_entity.type
_entity.pdbx_description
1 polymer ?
#
loop_
_entity_poly.entity_id
_entity_poly.type
_entity_poly.pdbx_seq_one_letter_code
_entity_poly.pdbx_strand_id
1 'polypeptide(L)'
;MNDNSSLERRASTPVWRDFLARFVSARFHRRLDSLDAQLVEGAIEAVLPDGSFRIIGDHAPGPVARVDLRRWRALVRLARSGSVGWYRAWEKGEWASPDPVVLFELFMLNRNSLGDAGRPSGISRLLRRILHGLNRNSRTGARRNIIAHYDLGNDFYSCWLDETMSYSSALFADPLDTDEPLESAQHRKVATLVDRLNLKPESDILEIGCGWGYFSRHCANLGHRVTAITLSPSQRIWAEQSARLENGSVSYEICDYRDVKGRFDAIASIEMVEAVGQAYWPAYLDVVARCLKPRGRAAIQFIAIDDAIFERYAAGADFIQAFIFPGGMLLSESRFRALAEERGLRWENPQYYPLHYAETLRRWRIRFDEAVEAGRLPGGFDARFLALWRYYLMYCEGGFRSGGITVGQVTLVKEGNDNAEMDIGAGVGAVRR
;
A
#
# COMPACT_ATOMS: atom_id res chain seq x y z
N MET A 1 70.32 26.38 -20.78
CA MET A 1 69.80 27.66 -20.33
C MET A 1 68.46 27.85 -21.05
N ASN A 2 67.40 27.60 -20.31
CA ASN A 2 66.16 28.35 -20.30
C ASN A 2 65.23 27.67 -19.28
N ASP A 3 65.13 28.37 -18.19
CA ASP A 3 64.31 28.09 -17.05
C ASP A 3 62.86 28.48 -17.40
N ASN A 4 61.90 27.57 -17.23
CA ASN A 4 60.48 27.85 -17.36
C ASN A 4 59.75 27.26 -16.16
N SER A 5 59.87 27.97 -15.02
CA SER A 5 59.06 27.76 -13.83
C SER A 5 57.62 28.22 -14.13
N SER A 6 56.73 27.31 -14.52
CA SER A 6 55.29 27.54 -14.55
C SER A 6 54.74 27.54 -13.13
N LEU A 7 54.49 28.69 -12.59
CA LEU A 7 53.74 28.94 -11.38
C LEU A 7 52.28 28.43 -11.54
N GLU A 8 51.98 27.26 -10.97
CA GLU A 8 50.61 26.85 -10.75
C GLU A 8 49.91 27.84 -9.82
N ARG A 9 49.10 28.70 -10.38
CA ARG A 9 48.14 29.54 -9.64
C ARG A 9 47.10 28.60 -9.02
N ARG A 10 47.26 28.21 -7.75
CA ARG A 10 46.16 27.69 -6.92
C ARG A 10 45.09 28.78 -6.89
N ALA A 11 43.98 28.56 -7.57
CA ALA A 11 42.79 29.38 -7.46
C ALA A 11 42.29 29.33 -6.02
N SER A 12 42.59 30.37 -5.23
CA SER A 12 42.05 30.55 -3.89
C SER A 12 40.53 30.72 -4.00
N THR A 13 39.75 29.77 -3.49
CA THR A 13 38.31 29.91 -3.31
C THR A 13 38.06 31.20 -2.51
N PRO A 14 37.19 32.10 -2.98
CA PRO A 14 36.97 33.35 -2.26
C PRO A 14 36.40 33.14 -0.87
N VAL A 15 36.99 33.76 0.15
CA VAL A 15 36.67 33.62 1.59
C VAL A 15 35.17 33.79 1.89
N TRP A 16 34.42 34.56 1.12
CA TRP A 16 32.97 34.73 1.25
C TRP A 16 32.17 33.44 0.92
N ARG A 17 32.67 32.56 0.04
CA ARG A 17 32.05 31.28 -0.30
C ARG A 17 32.12 30.33 0.90
N ASP A 18 33.26 30.31 1.60
CA ASP A 18 33.43 29.47 2.80
C ASP A 18 32.61 30.02 3.96
N PHE A 19 32.46 31.36 4.08
CA PHE A 19 31.59 31.95 5.11
C PHE A 19 30.10 31.65 4.85
N LEU A 20 29.63 31.78 3.59
CA LEU A 20 28.26 31.40 3.21
C LEU A 20 28.00 29.91 3.42
N ALA A 21 28.96 29.04 3.08
CA ALA A 21 28.86 27.61 3.28
C ALA A 21 28.71 27.28 4.77
N ARG A 22 29.52 27.88 5.65
CA ARG A 22 29.44 27.72 7.11
C ARG A 22 28.13 28.24 7.69
N PHE A 23 27.64 29.39 7.23
CA PHE A 23 26.35 29.94 7.69
C PHE A 23 25.16 29.08 7.27
N VAL A 24 25.19 28.56 6.05
CA VAL A 24 24.19 27.62 5.53
C VAL A 24 24.23 26.32 6.31
N SER A 25 25.43 25.75 6.55
CA SER A 25 25.61 24.53 7.34
C SER A 25 25.09 24.70 8.77
N ALA A 26 25.41 25.78 9.47
CA ALA A 26 24.94 26.05 10.83
C ALA A 26 23.40 26.11 10.94
N ARG A 27 22.72 26.58 9.89
CA ARG A 27 21.25 26.60 9.86
C ARG A 27 20.66 25.19 9.71
N PHE A 28 21.31 24.32 8.94
CA PHE A 28 20.90 22.93 8.81
C PHE A 28 21.18 22.13 10.08
N HIS A 29 22.31 22.33 10.73
CA HIS A 29 22.61 21.70 12.02
C HIS A 29 21.54 21.99 13.07
N ARG A 30 21.07 23.24 13.19
CA ARG A 30 19.96 23.60 14.09
C ARG A 30 18.65 22.88 13.76
N ARG A 31 18.40 22.56 12.47
CA ARG A 31 17.24 21.76 12.08
C ARG A 31 17.42 20.28 12.41
N LEU A 32 18.63 19.79 12.30
CA LEU A 32 18.98 18.44 12.76
C LEU A 32 18.86 18.30 14.28
N ASP A 33 19.16 19.37 15.07
CA ASP A 33 18.91 19.39 16.52
C ASP A 33 17.41 19.22 16.84
N SER A 34 16.55 19.87 16.06
CA SER A 34 15.11 19.70 16.21
C SER A 34 14.61 18.30 15.81
N LEU A 35 15.22 17.68 14.80
CA LEU A 35 14.92 16.31 14.41
C LEU A 35 15.40 15.33 15.47
N ASP A 36 16.59 15.55 16.02
CA ASP A 36 17.18 14.78 17.10
C ASP A 36 16.25 14.69 18.31
N ALA A 37 15.76 15.83 18.79
CA ALA A 37 14.81 15.88 19.90
C ALA A 37 13.45 15.19 19.63
N GLN A 38 13.08 14.99 18.37
CA GLN A 38 11.80 14.36 17.96
C GLN A 38 11.95 12.88 17.63
N LEU A 39 13.16 12.39 17.40
CA LEU A 39 13.45 10.99 17.10
C LEU A 39 13.64 10.24 18.42
N VAL A 40 12.56 9.76 19.00
CA VAL A 40 12.53 9.17 20.35
C VAL A 40 13.12 7.77 20.36
N GLU A 41 12.71 6.91 19.42
CA GLU A 41 13.12 5.50 19.33
C GLU A 41 14.08 5.29 18.17
N GLY A 42 15.22 4.62 18.45
CA GLY A 42 16.26 4.33 17.45
C GLY A 42 17.11 5.54 17.07
N ALA A 43 17.93 5.42 16.03
CA ALA A 43 18.91 6.44 15.66
C ALA A 43 19.14 6.54 14.15
N ILE A 44 19.65 7.69 13.70
CA ILE A 44 20.23 7.89 12.37
C ILE A 44 21.72 8.20 12.53
N GLU A 45 22.57 7.32 12.00
CA GLU A 45 24.00 7.57 11.79
C GLU A 45 24.17 8.29 10.45
N ALA A 46 24.44 9.59 10.48
CA ALA A 46 24.49 10.43 9.30
C ALA A 46 25.90 10.94 9.00
N VAL A 47 26.37 10.75 7.76
CA VAL A 47 27.46 11.52 7.18
C VAL A 47 26.86 12.73 6.48
N LEU A 48 27.30 13.94 6.87
CA LEU A 48 26.71 15.20 6.41
C LEU A 48 27.51 15.81 5.23
N PRO A 49 26.92 16.72 4.45
CA PRO A 49 27.57 17.31 3.27
C PRO A 49 28.84 18.10 3.56
N ASP A 50 29.07 18.50 4.80
CA ASP A 50 30.30 19.15 5.26
C ASP A 50 31.37 18.16 5.75
N GLY A 51 31.11 16.85 5.63
CA GLY A 51 32.01 15.77 6.02
C GLY A 51 31.90 15.40 7.49
N SER A 52 31.07 16.08 8.29
CA SER A 52 30.87 15.73 9.70
C SER A 52 30.02 14.47 9.84
N PHE A 53 30.30 13.66 10.85
CA PHE A 53 29.47 12.55 11.28
C PHE A 53 28.57 12.99 12.42
N ARG A 54 27.32 12.53 12.41
CA ARG A 54 26.36 12.85 13.47
C ARG A 54 25.45 11.67 13.74
N ILE A 55 25.17 11.40 15.01
CA ILE A 55 24.08 10.55 15.48
C ILE A 55 22.89 11.47 15.78
N ILE A 56 21.70 11.10 15.31
CA ILE A 56 20.44 11.83 15.50
C ILE A 56 19.46 10.85 16.13
N GLY A 57 18.86 11.20 17.26
CA GLY A 57 18.07 10.29 18.09
C GLY A 57 18.95 9.56 19.10
N ASP A 58 18.75 8.23 19.26
CA ASP A 58 19.42 7.40 20.26
C ASP A 58 18.95 7.67 21.70
N HIS A 59 17.69 8.12 21.83
CA HIS A 59 17.09 8.40 23.14
C HIS A 59 16.45 7.16 23.78
N ALA A 60 16.04 6.18 22.94
CA ALA A 60 15.56 4.87 23.36
C ALA A 60 15.98 3.80 22.33
N PRO A 61 16.04 2.50 22.73
CA PRO A 61 16.35 1.41 21.82
C PRO A 61 15.43 1.38 20.59
N GLY A 62 15.98 1.03 19.44
CA GLY A 62 15.22 0.93 18.19
C GLY A 62 16.12 0.71 16.98
N PRO A 63 15.57 0.77 15.75
CA PRO A 63 16.34 0.61 14.53
C PRO A 63 17.42 1.70 14.38
N VAL A 64 18.58 1.33 13.83
CA VAL A 64 19.66 2.29 13.52
C VAL A 64 19.84 2.38 12.02
N ALA A 65 19.43 3.51 11.44
CA ALA A 65 19.55 3.79 10.02
C ALA A 65 20.86 4.51 9.69
N ARG A 66 21.54 4.10 8.62
CA ARG A 66 22.73 4.80 8.11
C ARG A 66 22.36 5.63 6.90
N VAL A 67 22.75 6.92 6.91
CA VAL A 67 22.45 7.87 5.85
C VAL A 67 23.69 8.65 5.44
N ASP A 68 24.03 8.59 4.16
CA ASP A 68 24.98 9.48 3.52
C ASP A 68 24.22 10.66 2.92
N LEU A 69 24.14 11.79 3.62
CA LEU A 69 23.50 13.01 3.16
C LEU A 69 24.51 13.82 2.33
N ARG A 70 24.51 13.61 1.04
CA ARG A 70 25.48 14.21 0.10
C ARG A 70 25.26 15.69 -0.18
N ARG A 71 24.00 16.16 -0.06
CA ARG A 71 23.63 17.55 -0.31
C ARG A 71 22.56 18.06 0.66
N TRP A 72 22.77 19.22 1.28
CA TRP A 72 21.79 19.90 2.12
C TRP A 72 20.43 20.11 1.45
N ARG A 73 20.42 20.15 0.11
CA ARG A 73 19.21 20.31 -0.69
C ARG A 73 18.20 19.18 -0.48
N ALA A 74 18.63 17.99 -0.11
CA ALA A 74 17.76 16.87 0.24
C ALA A 74 16.82 17.23 1.39
N LEU A 75 17.36 17.86 2.47
CA LEU A 75 16.56 18.33 3.61
C LEU A 75 15.58 19.45 3.20
N VAL A 76 15.95 20.32 2.27
CA VAL A 76 15.04 21.35 1.73
C VAL A 76 13.89 20.70 0.95
N ARG A 77 14.17 19.65 0.18
CA ARG A 77 13.14 18.91 -0.55
C ARG A 77 12.21 18.18 0.41
N LEU A 78 12.76 17.53 1.44
CA LEU A 78 11.99 16.89 2.50
C LEU A 78 11.05 17.90 3.18
N ALA A 79 11.57 19.02 3.65
CA ALA A 79 10.80 20.07 4.33
C ALA A 79 9.70 20.70 3.45
N ARG A 80 9.95 20.83 2.13
CA ARG A 80 8.97 21.42 1.20
C ARG A 80 7.92 20.44 0.70
N SER A 81 8.29 19.19 0.59
CA SER A 81 7.54 18.22 -0.17
C SER A 81 7.36 16.85 0.50
N GLY A 82 7.78 16.72 1.76
CA GLY A 82 7.62 15.48 2.53
C GLY A 82 8.27 14.29 1.82
N SER A 83 7.63 13.12 1.90
CA SER A 83 8.09 11.86 1.30
C SER A 83 8.32 11.96 -0.23
N VAL A 84 7.52 12.76 -0.93
CA VAL A 84 7.74 13.05 -2.37
C VAL A 84 9.05 13.80 -2.59
N GLY A 85 9.37 14.76 -1.74
CA GLY A 85 10.64 15.51 -1.81
C GLY A 85 11.83 14.63 -1.48
N TRP A 86 11.66 13.73 -0.51
CA TRP A 86 12.68 12.77 -0.08
C TRP A 86 13.01 11.76 -1.18
N TYR A 87 11.99 11.20 -1.85
CA TYR A 87 12.18 10.37 -3.04
C TYR A 87 12.94 11.12 -4.15
N ARG A 88 12.52 12.35 -4.48
CA ARG A 88 13.20 13.16 -5.52
C ARG A 88 14.66 13.48 -5.18
N ALA A 89 15.00 13.59 -3.90
CA ALA A 89 16.36 13.77 -3.45
C ALA A 89 17.17 12.47 -3.64
N TRP A 90 16.60 11.33 -3.31
CA TRP A 90 17.20 10.01 -3.52
C TRP A 90 17.42 9.72 -5.02
N GLU A 91 16.41 9.94 -5.85
CA GLU A 91 16.49 9.80 -7.31
C GLU A 91 17.65 10.63 -7.92
N LYS A 92 17.95 11.79 -7.32
CA LYS A 92 19.05 12.69 -7.75
C LYS A 92 20.39 12.39 -7.08
N GLY A 93 20.49 11.35 -6.28
CA GLY A 93 21.69 11.02 -5.52
C GLY A 93 22.09 12.06 -4.47
N GLU A 94 21.13 12.88 -3.99
CA GLU A 94 21.38 13.91 -2.96
C GLU A 94 21.51 13.27 -1.55
N TRP A 95 21.03 12.04 -1.37
CA TRP A 95 21.27 11.18 -0.25
C TRP A 95 21.30 9.70 -0.67
N ALA A 96 21.92 8.86 0.14
CA ALA A 96 21.96 7.42 -0.01
C ALA A 96 21.90 6.72 1.35
N SER A 97 21.56 5.45 1.36
CA SER A 97 21.62 4.56 2.52
C SER A 97 21.98 3.15 2.02
N PRO A 98 22.77 2.37 2.78
CA PRO A 98 22.98 0.96 2.45
C PRO A 98 21.68 0.14 2.60
N ASP A 99 20.80 0.55 3.53
CA ASP A 99 19.47 -0.03 3.73
C ASP A 99 18.43 1.07 4.01
N PRO A 100 17.77 1.58 2.95
CA PRO A 100 16.72 2.57 3.12
C PRO A 100 15.49 2.07 3.86
N VAL A 101 15.24 0.76 3.94
CA VAL A 101 14.09 0.16 4.64
C VAL A 101 14.11 0.54 6.11
N VAL A 102 15.29 0.41 6.76
CA VAL A 102 15.47 0.77 8.18
C VAL A 102 15.18 2.25 8.42
N LEU A 103 15.54 3.13 7.47
CA LEU A 103 15.22 4.57 7.59
C LEU A 103 13.71 4.82 7.51
N PHE A 104 12.99 4.13 6.64
CA PHE A 104 11.52 4.26 6.52
C PHE A 104 10.81 3.68 7.74
N GLU A 105 11.28 2.55 8.26
CA GLU A 105 10.83 1.95 9.50
C GLU A 105 10.99 2.94 10.65
N LEU A 106 12.18 3.53 10.82
CA LEU A 106 12.50 4.49 11.87
C LEU A 106 11.58 5.73 11.80
N PHE A 107 11.35 6.30 10.63
CA PHE A 107 10.47 7.45 10.47
C PHE A 107 9.00 7.11 10.81
N MET A 108 8.54 5.94 10.42
CA MET A 108 7.17 5.52 10.71
C MET A 108 7.00 5.13 12.18
N LEU A 109 8.03 4.54 12.82
CA LEU A 109 8.04 4.23 14.25
C LEU A 109 7.87 5.52 15.06
N ASN A 110 8.58 6.57 14.69
CA ASN A 110 8.53 7.88 15.35
C ASN A 110 7.43 8.82 14.79
N ARG A 111 6.43 8.30 14.08
CA ARG A 111 5.37 9.09 13.39
C ARG A 111 4.63 10.08 14.28
N ASN A 112 4.46 9.77 15.55
CA ASN A 112 3.75 10.62 16.50
C ASN A 112 4.62 11.77 17.01
N SER A 113 5.87 11.52 17.32
CA SER A 113 6.83 12.50 17.82
C SER A 113 7.37 13.42 16.72
N LEU A 114 7.60 12.88 15.51
CA LEU A 114 8.04 13.65 14.35
C LEU A 114 6.98 14.63 13.83
N GLY A 115 5.71 14.46 14.19
CA GLY A 115 4.63 15.37 13.83
C GLY A 115 4.60 15.73 12.35
N ASP A 116 4.79 17.01 12.02
CA ASP A 116 4.83 17.54 10.65
C ASP A 116 6.25 17.63 10.05
N ALA A 117 7.28 17.12 10.70
CA ALA A 117 8.69 17.29 10.29
C ALA A 117 9.00 16.76 8.88
N GLY A 118 8.30 15.71 8.43
CA GLY A 118 8.43 15.11 7.08
C GLY A 118 7.37 15.56 6.07
N ARG A 119 6.59 16.62 6.32
CA ARG A 119 5.41 16.98 5.52
C ARG A 119 5.50 18.35 4.86
N PRO A 120 4.83 18.53 3.70
CA PRO A 120 4.79 19.81 3.01
C PRO A 120 4.08 20.87 3.83
N SER A 121 4.63 22.08 3.89
CA SER A 121 4.03 23.25 4.55
C SER A 121 3.52 24.28 3.55
N GLY A 122 2.48 25.06 3.92
CA GLY A 122 2.03 26.23 3.17
C GLY A 122 1.42 25.93 1.80
N ILE A 123 1.77 26.75 0.79
CA ILE A 123 1.21 26.73 -0.57
C ILE A 123 1.41 25.36 -1.26
N SER A 124 2.51 24.67 -0.98
CA SER A 124 2.75 23.33 -1.55
C SER A 124 1.72 22.28 -1.09
N ARG A 125 1.21 22.41 0.14
CA ARG A 125 0.12 21.56 0.67
C ARG A 125 -1.19 21.83 -0.08
N LEU A 126 -1.51 23.10 -0.32
CA LEU A 126 -2.73 23.49 -1.05
C LEU A 126 -2.71 23.02 -2.49
N LEU A 127 -1.61 23.22 -3.21
CA LEU A 127 -1.44 22.76 -4.60
C LEU A 127 -1.56 21.23 -4.72
N ARG A 128 -1.01 20.48 -3.76
CA ARG A 128 -1.13 19.02 -3.75
C ARG A 128 -2.55 18.55 -3.43
N ARG A 129 -3.26 19.24 -2.53
CA ARG A 129 -4.69 18.99 -2.29
C ARG A 129 -5.51 19.13 -3.57
N ILE A 130 -5.25 20.18 -4.35
CA ILE A 130 -5.93 20.41 -5.64
C ILE A 130 -5.57 19.31 -6.63
N LEU A 131 -4.28 18.95 -6.78
CA LEU A 131 -3.84 17.86 -7.67
C LEU A 131 -4.39 16.51 -7.24
N HIS A 132 -4.43 16.22 -5.93
CA HIS A 132 -5.06 14.99 -5.42
C HIS A 132 -6.57 14.99 -5.68
N GLY A 133 -7.23 16.14 -5.57
CA GLY A 133 -8.64 16.30 -5.92
C GLY A 133 -8.95 16.02 -7.39
N LEU A 134 -8.00 16.22 -8.31
CA LEU A 134 -8.15 15.91 -9.74
C LEU A 134 -8.04 14.40 -10.03
N ASN A 135 -7.41 13.63 -9.14
CA ASN A 135 -7.27 12.17 -9.25
C ASN A 135 -8.38 11.42 -8.48
N ARG A 136 -9.54 12.06 -8.26
CA ARG A 136 -10.68 11.42 -7.59
C ARG A 136 -11.07 10.13 -8.31
N ASN A 137 -11.40 9.08 -7.53
CA ASN A 137 -11.86 7.79 -8.02
C ASN A 137 -13.37 7.83 -8.42
N SER A 138 -13.75 8.85 -9.21
CA SER A 138 -14.98 8.80 -10.01
C SER A 138 -14.94 7.57 -10.92
N ARG A 139 -16.05 7.15 -11.52
CA ARG A 139 -16.08 5.98 -12.41
C ARG A 139 -15.00 6.01 -13.50
N THR A 140 -14.83 7.14 -14.17
CA THR A 140 -13.77 7.36 -15.17
C THR A 140 -12.37 7.47 -14.55
N GLY A 141 -12.25 8.10 -13.37
CA GLY A 141 -10.99 8.24 -12.64
C GLY A 141 -10.46 6.91 -12.13
N ALA A 142 -11.29 6.11 -11.48
CA ALA A 142 -10.93 4.78 -10.97
C ALA A 142 -10.45 3.86 -12.11
N ARG A 143 -11.19 3.79 -13.22
CA ARG A 143 -10.78 3.01 -14.39
C ARG A 143 -9.43 3.47 -14.94
N ARG A 144 -9.22 4.77 -15.11
CA ARG A 144 -7.95 5.33 -15.60
C ARG A 144 -6.79 5.03 -14.64
N ASN A 145 -6.99 5.20 -13.34
CA ASN A 145 -5.95 4.99 -12.32
C ASN A 145 -5.55 3.52 -12.23
N ILE A 146 -6.52 2.60 -12.28
CA ILE A 146 -6.28 1.15 -12.26
C ILE A 146 -5.58 0.72 -13.56
N ILE A 147 -6.08 1.15 -14.72
CA ILE A 147 -5.45 0.84 -16.00
C ILE A 147 -3.99 1.33 -15.99
N ALA A 148 -3.72 2.58 -15.62
CA ALA A 148 -2.36 3.13 -15.62
C ALA A 148 -1.39 2.35 -14.72
N HIS A 149 -1.85 1.80 -13.59
CA HIS A 149 -1.00 0.98 -12.71
C HIS A 149 -0.77 -0.43 -13.27
N TYR A 150 -1.83 -1.09 -13.79
CA TYR A 150 -1.74 -2.46 -14.32
C TYR A 150 -1.35 -2.54 -15.81
N ASP A 151 -1.28 -1.42 -16.53
CA ASP A 151 -0.73 -1.33 -17.91
C ASP A 151 0.79 -1.56 -17.99
N LEU A 152 1.45 -1.79 -16.84
CA LEU A 152 2.83 -2.32 -16.82
C LEU A 152 2.92 -3.72 -17.44
N GLY A 153 1.76 -4.38 -17.61
CA GLY A 153 1.62 -5.68 -18.28
C GLY A 153 1.82 -6.88 -17.36
N ASN A 154 1.16 -7.99 -17.69
CA ASN A 154 1.24 -9.23 -16.92
C ASN A 154 2.67 -9.76 -16.86
N ASP A 155 3.43 -9.61 -17.94
CA ASP A 155 4.83 -10.06 -18.03
C ASP A 155 5.74 -9.35 -17.03
N PHE A 156 5.47 -8.07 -16.73
CA PHE A 156 6.19 -7.34 -15.71
C PHE A 156 5.94 -7.92 -14.30
N TYR A 157 4.67 -8.16 -13.96
CA TYR A 157 4.31 -8.68 -12.64
C TYR A 157 4.75 -10.12 -12.45
N SER A 158 4.68 -10.96 -13.48
CA SER A 158 5.10 -12.38 -13.42
C SER A 158 6.60 -12.56 -13.18
N CYS A 159 7.43 -11.55 -13.45
CA CYS A 159 8.87 -11.63 -13.20
C CYS A 159 9.24 -11.64 -11.71
N TRP A 160 8.37 -11.13 -10.82
CA TRP A 160 8.69 -10.94 -9.40
C TRP A 160 7.56 -11.32 -8.44
N LEU A 161 6.31 -11.44 -8.87
CA LEU A 161 5.28 -12.09 -8.08
C LEU A 161 5.53 -13.61 -8.02
N ASP A 162 4.80 -14.29 -7.14
CA ASP A 162 4.77 -15.75 -7.07
C ASP A 162 3.82 -16.35 -8.12
N GLU A 163 3.80 -17.68 -8.23
CA GLU A 163 2.98 -18.39 -9.23
C GLU A 163 1.47 -18.14 -9.09
N THR A 164 1.00 -17.76 -7.91
CA THR A 164 -0.40 -17.41 -7.69
C THR A 164 -0.77 -16.07 -8.34
N MET A 165 0.22 -15.27 -8.73
CA MET A 165 0.03 -13.89 -9.21
C MET A 165 -0.74 -13.03 -8.20
N SER A 166 -0.54 -13.26 -6.90
CA SER A 166 -1.19 -12.49 -5.85
C SER A 166 -0.42 -11.21 -5.55
N TYR A 167 -0.99 -10.06 -5.91
CA TYR A 167 -0.44 -8.73 -5.58
C TYR A 167 -1.14 -8.16 -4.36
N SER A 168 -0.96 -8.86 -3.24
CA SER A 168 -1.49 -8.53 -1.91
C SER A 168 -0.69 -9.28 -0.85
N SER A 169 -0.77 -8.85 0.41
CA SER A 169 -0.05 -9.49 1.51
C SER A 169 -0.31 -11.00 1.58
N ALA A 170 0.74 -11.77 1.68
CA ALA A 170 0.68 -13.17 2.07
C ALA A 170 0.47 -13.32 3.60
N LEU A 171 0.16 -14.53 4.05
CA LEU A 171 0.05 -14.89 5.46
C LEU A 171 1.01 -16.05 5.76
N PHE A 172 2.18 -15.74 6.30
CA PHE A 172 3.18 -16.74 6.68
C PHE A 172 2.76 -17.49 7.96
N ALA A 173 3.30 -18.67 8.19
CA ALA A 173 3.17 -19.35 9.47
C ALA A 173 3.87 -18.58 10.59
N ASP A 174 5.10 -18.14 10.29
CA ASP A 174 5.86 -17.18 11.06
C ASP A 174 6.48 -16.16 10.07
N PRO A 175 6.16 -14.86 10.17
CA PRO A 175 6.72 -13.85 9.27
C PRO A 175 8.22 -13.63 9.45
N LEU A 176 8.82 -14.16 10.50
CA LEU A 176 10.27 -14.13 10.75
C LEU A 176 10.98 -15.37 10.18
N ASP A 177 10.24 -16.43 9.82
CA ASP A 177 10.78 -17.59 9.11
C ASP A 177 10.95 -17.27 7.62
N THR A 178 12.19 -17.16 7.19
CA THR A 178 12.53 -16.84 5.81
C THR A 178 12.51 -18.04 4.85
N ASP A 179 12.35 -19.26 5.35
CA ASP A 179 12.44 -20.49 4.56
C ASP A 179 11.08 -20.92 3.98
N GLU A 180 9.97 -20.45 4.56
CA GLU A 180 8.63 -20.74 4.01
C GLU A 180 8.46 -20.16 2.60
N PRO A 181 8.06 -20.94 1.56
CA PRO A 181 7.78 -20.41 0.22
C PRO A 181 6.67 -19.36 0.23
N LEU A 182 6.83 -18.30 -0.59
CA LEU A 182 5.81 -17.25 -0.70
C LEU A 182 4.47 -17.80 -1.18
N GLU A 183 4.49 -18.76 -2.08
CA GLU A 183 3.32 -19.49 -2.60
C GLU A 183 2.51 -20.14 -1.47
N SER A 184 3.18 -20.79 -0.53
CA SER A 184 2.54 -21.43 0.64
C SER A 184 1.85 -20.40 1.53
N ALA A 185 2.49 -19.25 1.74
CA ALA A 185 1.92 -18.16 2.51
C ALA A 185 0.73 -17.50 1.78
N GLN A 186 0.75 -17.40 0.44
CA GLN A 186 -0.38 -16.94 -0.36
C GLN A 186 -1.55 -17.93 -0.32
N HIS A 187 -1.27 -19.23 -0.39
CA HIS A 187 -2.29 -20.27 -0.21
C HIS A 187 -2.98 -20.14 1.16
N ARG A 188 -2.20 -20.01 2.22
CA ARG A 188 -2.73 -19.85 3.59
C ARG A 188 -3.59 -18.59 3.71
N LYS A 189 -3.16 -17.46 3.13
CA LYS A 189 -3.96 -16.24 3.09
C LYS A 189 -5.33 -16.46 2.48
N VAL A 190 -5.40 -17.14 1.32
CA VAL A 190 -6.65 -17.44 0.65
C VAL A 190 -7.51 -18.40 1.47
N ALA A 191 -6.92 -19.48 2.01
CA ALA A 191 -7.63 -20.43 2.86
C ALA A 191 -8.25 -19.74 4.08
N THR A 192 -7.50 -18.85 4.76
CA THR A 192 -8.01 -18.07 5.90
C THR A 192 -9.19 -17.19 5.51
N LEU A 193 -9.16 -16.55 4.32
CA LEU A 193 -10.28 -15.75 3.84
C LEU A 193 -11.51 -16.61 3.51
N VAL A 194 -11.31 -17.79 2.93
CA VAL A 194 -12.40 -18.76 2.67
C VAL A 194 -13.05 -19.23 3.96
N ASP A 195 -12.25 -19.57 4.98
CA ASP A 195 -12.76 -19.96 6.30
C ASP A 195 -13.65 -18.89 6.95
N ARG A 196 -13.28 -17.61 6.76
CA ARG A 196 -14.07 -16.46 7.26
C ARG A 196 -15.44 -16.35 6.61
N LEU A 197 -15.61 -16.83 5.39
CA LEU A 197 -16.87 -16.79 4.64
C LEU A 197 -17.89 -17.82 5.16
N ASN A 198 -17.45 -18.88 5.84
CA ASN A 198 -18.31 -19.95 6.35
C ASN A 198 -19.28 -20.48 5.26
N LEU A 199 -18.70 -20.90 4.14
CA LEU A 199 -19.43 -21.27 2.94
C LEU A 199 -20.23 -22.57 3.12
N LYS A 200 -21.41 -22.63 2.51
CA LYS A 200 -22.17 -23.85 2.31
C LYS A 200 -21.78 -24.47 0.95
N PRO A 201 -22.00 -25.76 0.75
CA PRO A 201 -21.83 -26.36 -0.59
C PRO A 201 -22.50 -25.53 -1.69
N GLU A 202 -21.84 -25.37 -2.82
CA GLU A 202 -22.32 -24.65 -4.00
C GLU A 202 -22.74 -23.17 -3.77
N SER A 203 -22.13 -22.51 -2.79
CA SER A 203 -22.38 -21.09 -2.52
C SER A 203 -22.09 -20.21 -3.72
N ASP A 204 -22.89 -19.13 -3.89
CA ASP A 204 -22.66 -18.05 -4.83
C ASP A 204 -21.75 -17.00 -4.20
N ILE A 205 -20.57 -16.76 -4.74
CA ILE A 205 -19.56 -15.86 -4.22
C ILE A 205 -19.33 -14.70 -5.18
N LEU A 206 -19.25 -13.47 -4.67
CA LEU A 206 -18.76 -12.31 -5.40
C LEU A 206 -17.33 -12.00 -4.94
N GLU A 207 -16.37 -11.92 -5.87
CA GLU A 207 -15.06 -11.35 -5.61
C GLU A 207 -14.95 -9.95 -6.21
N ILE A 208 -14.75 -8.94 -5.36
CA ILE A 208 -14.59 -7.55 -5.77
C ILE A 208 -13.10 -7.22 -5.89
N GLY A 209 -12.61 -7.04 -7.13
CA GLY A 209 -11.20 -6.81 -7.40
C GLY A 209 -10.40 -8.10 -7.49
N CYS A 210 -10.75 -8.98 -8.41
CA CYS A 210 -10.20 -10.34 -8.48
C CYS A 210 -8.72 -10.43 -8.92
N GLY A 211 -8.10 -9.33 -9.34
CA GLY A 211 -6.73 -9.38 -9.84
C GLY A 211 -6.57 -10.43 -10.95
N TRP A 212 -5.59 -11.32 -10.81
CA TRP A 212 -5.35 -12.43 -11.75
C TRP A 212 -6.14 -13.70 -11.39
N GLY A 213 -7.16 -13.60 -10.49
CA GLY A 213 -8.18 -14.62 -10.28
C GLY A 213 -7.78 -15.80 -9.39
N TYR A 214 -6.74 -15.67 -8.56
CA TYR A 214 -6.29 -16.79 -7.72
C TYR A 214 -7.34 -17.22 -6.68
N PHE A 215 -7.92 -16.27 -5.93
CA PHE A 215 -8.98 -16.54 -4.95
C PHE A 215 -10.22 -17.17 -5.62
N SER A 216 -10.66 -16.61 -6.75
CA SER A 216 -11.82 -17.13 -7.50
C SER A 216 -11.63 -18.59 -7.94
N ARG A 217 -10.43 -18.92 -8.51
CA ARG A 217 -10.11 -20.30 -8.92
C ARG A 217 -10.09 -21.24 -7.72
N HIS A 218 -9.52 -20.80 -6.61
CA HIS A 218 -9.48 -21.60 -5.39
C HIS A 218 -10.89 -21.94 -4.89
N CYS A 219 -11.79 -20.96 -4.81
CA CYS A 219 -13.19 -21.18 -4.41
C CYS A 219 -13.95 -22.08 -5.39
N ALA A 220 -13.74 -21.90 -6.69
CA ALA A 220 -14.38 -22.76 -7.70
C ALA A 220 -13.91 -24.21 -7.58
N ASN A 221 -12.63 -24.47 -7.34
CA ASN A 221 -12.12 -25.82 -7.12
C ASN A 221 -12.67 -26.48 -5.84
N LEU A 222 -13.15 -25.69 -4.88
CA LEU A 222 -13.93 -26.17 -3.74
C LEU A 222 -15.42 -26.42 -4.06
N GLY A 223 -15.86 -26.23 -5.32
CA GLY A 223 -17.22 -26.51 -5.78
C GLY A 223 -18.18 -25.32 -5.73
N HIS A 224 -17.67 -24.10 -5.57
CA HIS A 224 -18.50 -22.89 -5.49
C HIS A 224 -18.67 -22.22 -6.87
N ARG A 225 -19.68 -21.36 -7.01
CA ARG A 225 -19.89 -20.48 -8.16
C ARG A 225 -19.38 -19.08 -7.84
N VAL A 226 -18.45 -18.59 -8.60
CA VAL A 226 -17.82 -17.28 -8.35
C VAL A 226 -18.10 -16.31 -9.48
N THR A 227 -18.60 -15.12 -9.13
CA THR A 227 -18.61 -13.94 -10.00
C THR A 227 -17.43 -13.08 -9.57
N ALA A 228 -16.44 -12.95 -10.44
CA ALA A 228 -15.18 -12.26 -10.17
C ALA A 228 -15.08 -11.00 -11.03
N ILE A 229 -15.02 -9.83 -10.41
CA ILE A 229 -14.99 -8.55 -11.13
C ILE A 229 -13.64 -7.86 -11.04
N THR A 230 -13.24 -7.25 -12.15
CA THR A 230 -12.06 -6.37 -12.25
C THR A 230 -12.33 -5.23 -13.21
N LEU A 231 -11.55 -4.15 -13.15
CA LEU A 231 -11.54 -3.08 -14.17
C LEU A 231 -10.43 -3.26 -15.21
N SER A 232 -9.51 -4.22 -15.02
CA SER A 232 -8.36 -4.46 -15.89
C SER A 232 -8.65 -5.56 -16.92
N PRO A 233 -8.70 -5.22 -18.23
CA PRO A 233 -8.86 -6.22 -19.29
C PRO A 233 -7.72 -7.25 -19.32
N SER A 234 -6.47 -6.82 -19.04
CA SER A 234 -5.31 -7.72 -19.04
C SER A 234 -5.36 -8.74 -17.91
N GLN A 235 -5.80 -8.33 -16.72
CA GLN A 235 -6.03 -9.25 -15.60
C GLN A 235 -7.15 -10.26 -15.91
N ARG A 236 -8.27 -9.80 -16.46
CA ARG A 236 -9.36 -10.68 -16.85
C ARG A 236 -8.92 -11.77 -17.83
N ILE A 237 -8.25 -11.36 -18.92
CA ILE A 237 -7.75 -12.31 -19.92
C ILE A 237 -6.81 -13.34 -19.29
N TRP A 238 -5.87 -12.89 -18.46
CA TRP A 238 -4.98 -13.78 -17.74
C TRP A 238 -5.72 -14.76 -16.84
N ALA A 239 -6.70 -14.28 -16.05
CA ALA A 239 -7.49 -15.09 -15.15
C ALA A 239 -8.28 -16.16 -15.88
N GLU A 240 -8.91 -15.81 -17.02
CA GLU A 240 -9.63 -16.75 -17.90
C GLU A 240 -8.70 -17.83 -18.48
N GLN A 241 -7.52 -17.41 -18.98
CA GLN A 241 -6.55 -18.33 -19.57
C GLN A 241 -5.89 -19.27 -18.55
N SER A 242 -5.73 -18.79 -17.32
CA SER A 242 -5.13 -19.54 -16.22
C SER A 242 -6.14 -20.41 -15.47
N ALA A 243 -7.43 -20.29 -15.76
CA ALA A 243 -8.48 -21.02 -15.09
C ALA A 243 -8.47 -22.49 -15.50
N ARG A 244 -7.89 -23.34 -14.63
CA ARG A 244 -8.03 -24.80 -14.69
C ARG A 244 -8.98 -25.18 -13.57
N LEU A 245 -10.25 -25.38 -13.93
CA LEU A 245 -11.31 -25.70 -12.96
C LEU A 245 -11.62 -27.19 -13.04
N GLU A 246 -11.62 -27.84 -11.88
CA GLU A 246 -11.98 -29.24 -11.72
C GLU A 246 -13.45 -29.40 -11.31
N ASN A 247 -13.96 -28.44 -10.53
CA ASN A 247 -15.31 -28.42 -9.99
C ASN A 247 -15.93 -27.05 -10.27
N GLY A 248 -16.96 -26.61 -9.66
CA GLY A 248 -17.52 -25.28 -9.65
C GLY A 248 -17.40 -24.45 -10.95
N SER A 249 -17.53 -23.12 -10.84
CA SER A 249 -17.40 -22.20 -11.98
C SER A 249 -16.94 -20.81 -11.58
N VAL A 250 -16.27 -20.10 -12.51
CA VAL A 250 -15.94 -18.68 -12.37
C VAL A 250 -16.41 -17.91 -13.59
N SER A 251 -17.12 -16.80 -13.37
CA SER A 251 -17.41 -15.78 -14.38
C SER A 251 -16.51 -14.58 -14.12
N TYR A 252 -15.57 -14.28 -15.03
CA TYR A 252 -14.71 -13.10 -14.95
C TYR A 252 -15.31 -11.94 -15.75
N GLU A 253 -15.60 -10.82 -15.08
CA GLU A 253 -16.32 -9.70 -15.67
C GLU A 253 -15.54 -8.38 -15.55
N ILE A 254 -15.55 -7.58 -16.63
CA ILE A 254 -15.13 -6.18 -16.57
C ILE A 254 -16.31 -5.38 -16.04
N CYS A 255 -16.31 -5.16 -14.73
CA CYS A 255 -17.42 -4.50 -14.04
C CYS A 255 -16.91 -3.59 -12.92
N ASP A 256 -17.45 -2.37 -12.84
CA ASP A 256 -17.27 -1.52 -11.68
C ASP A 256 -18.13 -2.08 -10.52
N TYR A 257 -17.56 -2.19 -9.32
CA TYR A 257 -18.27 -2.75 -8.16
C TYR A 257 -19.61 -2.06 -7.90
N ARG A 258 -19.73 -0.77 -8.23
CA ARG A 258 -20.97 0.03 -8.09
C ARG A 258 -22.11 -0.45 -8.97
N ASP A 259 -21.79 -1.14 -10.06
CA ASP A 259 -22.75 -1.62 -11.05
C ASP A 259 -23.12 -3.11 -10.86
N VAL A 260 -22.50 -3.80 -9.91
CA VAL A 260 -22.82 -5.19 -9.57
C VAL A 260 -24.29 -5.33 -9.19
N LYS A 261 -24.93 -6.34 -9.77
CA LYS A 261 -26.33 -6.71 -9.50
C LYS A 261 -26.39 -8.11 -8.89
N GLY A 262 -27.52 -8.42 -8.27
CA GLY A 262 -27.74 -9.72 -7.65
C GLY A 262 -27.40 -9.76 -6.17
N ARG A 263 -27.57 -10.96 -5.59
CA ARG A 263 -27.25 -11.24 -4.17
C ARG A 263 -26.46 -12.53 -4.09
N PHE A 264 -25.45 -12.52 -3.26
CA PHE A 264 -24.48 -13.59 -3.07
C PHE A 264 -24.54 -14.11 -1.64
N ASP A 265 -24.18 -15.37 -1.46
CA ASP A 265 -24.03 -15.99 -0.15
C ASP A 265 -22.84 -15.39 0.60
N ALA A 266 -21.78 -15.08 -0.16
CA ALA A 266 -20.56 -14.51 0.37
C ALA A 266 -19.93 -13.48 -0.59
N ILE A 267 -19.11 -12.58 -0.02
CA ILE A 267 -18.30 -11.60 -0.76
C ILE A 267 -16.86 -11.69 -0.28
N ALA A 268 -15.90 -11.65 -1.20
CA ALA A 268 -14.50 -11.45 -0.90
C ALA A 268 -13.97 -10.16 -1.55
N SER A 269 -13.09 -9.45 -0.85
CA SER A 269 -12.39 -8.29 -1.40
C SER A 269 -11.02 -8.17 -0.75
N ILE A 270 -9.96 -8.24 -1.57
CA ILE A 270 -8.59 -8.35 -1.10
C ILE A 270 -7.81 -7.14 -1.58
N GLU A 271 -7.48 -6.21 -0.65
CA GLU A 271 -6.72 -4.99 -0.92
C GLU A 271 -7.25 -4.18 -2.12
N MET A 272 -8.56 -4.03 -2.17
CA MET A 272 -9.25 -3.25 -3.21
C MET A 272 -9.78 -1.92 -2.66
N VAL A 273 -10.17 -1.89 -1.39
CA VAL A 273 -10.82 -0.71 -0.78
C VAL A 273 -9.89 0.50 -0.72
N GLU A 274 -8.57 0.28 -0.71
CA GLU A 274 -7.55 1.32 -0.80
C GLU A 274 -7.61 2.09 -2.12
N ALA A 275 -8.02 1.42 -3.20
CA ALA A 275 -8.23 2.04 -4.50
C ALA A 275 -9.54 2.83 -4.60
N VAL A 276 -10.43 2.71 -3.62
CA VAL A 276 -11.75 3.38 -3.62
C VAL A 276 -11.64 4.86 -3.24
N GLY A 277 -10.82 5.18 -2.20
CA GLY A 277 -10.69 6.51 -1.62
C GLY A 277 -11.81 6.85 -0.63
N GLN A 278 -11.50 7.65 0.39
CA GLN A 278 -12.37 7.93 1.53
C GLN A 278 -13.80 8.39 1.16
N ALA A 279 -13.92 9.26 0.17
CA ALA A 279 -15.22 9.78 -0.25
C ALA A 279 -16.20 8.71 -0.78
N TYR A 280 -15.69 7.54 -1.16
CA TYR A 280 -16.47 6.44 -1.74
C TYR A 280 -16.60 5.23 -0.83
N TRP A 281 -16.02 5.23 0.38
CA TRP A 281 -16.21 4.15 1.36
C TRP A 281 -17.69 3.87 1.67
N PRO A 282 -18.55 4.89 1.85
CA PRO A 282 -19.99 4.65 2.01
C PRO A 282 -20.58 3.87 0.83
N ALA A 283 -20.30 4.29 -0.39
CA ALA A 283 -20.82 3.63 -1.60
C ALA A 283 -20.30 2.19 -1.76
N TYR A 284 -19.05 1.92 -1.37
CA TYR A 284 -18.48 0.58 -1.36
C TYR A 284 -19.23 -0.32 -0.36
N LEU A 285 -19.43 0.14 0.86
CA LEU A 285 -20.14 -0.60 1.91
C LEU A 285 -21.63 -0.76 1.60
N ASP A 286 -22.28 0.22 0.91
CA ASP A 286 -23.63 0.09 0.38
C ASP A 286 -23.74 -1.07 -0.61
N VAL A 287 -22.74 -1.25 -1.47
CA VAL A 287 -22.68 -2.39 -2.41
C VAL A 287 -22.52 -3.71 -1.66
N VAL A 288 -21.59 -3.79 -0.70
CA VAL A 288 -21.40 -5.00 0.12
C VAL A 288 -22.70 -5.37 0.84
N ALA A 289 -23.36 -4.40 1.50
CA ALA A 289 -24.62 -4.63 2.21
C ALA A 289 -25.77 -5.05 1.26
N ARG A 290 -25.87 -4.43 0.09
CA ARG A 290 -26.91 -4.73 -0.92
C ARG A 290 -26.72 -6.10 -1.56
N CYS A 291 -25.47 -6.45 -1.88
CA CYS A 291 -25.15 -7.68 -2.61
C CYS A 291 -25.04 -8.91 -1.70
N LEU A 292 -24.89 -8.78 -0.38
CA LEU A 292 -24.99 -9.91 0.52
C LEU A 292 -26.45 -10.34 0.73
N LYS A 293 -26.70 -11.65 0.72
CA LYS A 293 -27.94 -12.26 1.24
C LYS A 293 -28.04 -11.98 2.75
N PRO A 294 -29.24 -12.02 3.37
CA PRO A 294 -29.36 -11.97 4.84
C PRO A 294 -28.48 -13.02 5.50
N ARG A 295 -27.78 -12.66 6.58
CA ARG A 295 -26.78 -13.50 7.29
C ARG A 295 -25.57 -13.91 6.44
N GLY A 296 -25.43 -13.36 5.20
CA GLY A 296 -24.24 -13.55 4.36
C GLY A 296 -23.01 -12.86 4.97
N ARG A 297 -21.83 -13.30 4.58
CA ARG A 297 -20.54 -12.87 5.13
C ARG A 297 -19.65 -12.28 4.04
N ALA A 298 -18.97 -11.18 4.36
CA ALA A 298 -17.92 -10.65 3.50
C ALA A 298 -16.57 -10.76 4.21
N ALA A 299 -15.57 -11.38 3.59
CA ALA A 299 -14.20 -11.38 4.04
C ALA A 299 -13.43 -10.27 3.33
N ILE A 300 -12.95 -9.30 4.08
CA ILE A 300 -12.22 -8.14 3.55
C ILE A 300 -10.80 -8.18 4.08
N GLN A 301 -9.81 -8.18 3.16
CA GLN A 301 -8.43 -7.86 3.50
C GLN A 301 -8.17 -6.41 3.10
N PHE A 302 -7.63 -5.63 4.01
CA PHE A 302 -7.44 -4.18 3.83
C PHE A 302 -6.15 -3.69 4.46
N ILE A 303 -5.65 -2.54 3.97
CA ILE A 303 -4.52 -1.84 4.57
C ILE A 303 -5.03 -0.62 5.31
N ALA A 304 -4.68 -0.52 6.59
CA ALA A 304 -5.00 0.63 7.44
C ALA A 304 -3.75 1.35 7.91
N ILE A 305 -3.90 2.64 8.16
CA ILE A 305 -2.92 3.47 8.84
C ILE A 305 -3.43 3.80 10.23
N ASP A 306 -2.52 4.00 11.19
CA ASP A 306 -2.85 4.38 12.56
C ASP A 306 -3.83 5.59 12.57
N ASP A 307 -4.97 5.44 13.22
CA ASP A 307 -6.02 6.45 13.31
C ASP A 307 -5.52 7.78 13.89
N ALA A 308 -4.51 7.74 14.78
CA ALA A 308 -3.90 8.94 15.36
C ALA A 308 -3.24 9.87 14.32
N ILE A 309 -2.82 9.31 13.19
CA ILE A 309 -2.19 10.08 12.11
C ILE A 309 -3.03 10.17 10.85
N PHE A 310 -4.21 9.54 10.81
CA PHE A 310 -5.05 9.46 9.61
C PHE A 310 -5.41 10.84 9.05
N GLU A 311 -5.86 11.79 9.87
CA GLU A 311 -6.21 13.14 9.40
C GLU A 311 -5.03 13.84 8.73
N ARG A 312 -3.86 13.69 9.32
CA ARG A 312 -2.64 14.26 8.77
C ARG A 312 -2.24 13.57 7.46
N TYR A 313 -2.44 12.24 7.36
CA TYR A 313 -2.22 11.47 6.15
C TYR A 313 -3.20 11.86 5.04
N ALA A 314 -4.48 11.96 5.32
CA ALA A 314 -5.53 12.32 4.37
C ALA A 314 -5.43 13.77 3.87
N ALA A 315 -4.76 14.66 4.63
CA ALA A 315 -4.60 16.08 4.26
C ALA A 315 -3.62 16.34 3.11
N GLY A 316 -2.87 15.35 2.63
CA GLY A 316 -1.88 15.55 1.56
C GLY A 316 -1.55 14.25 0.83
N ALA A 317 -0.98 14.37 -0.38
CA ALA A 317 -0.48 13.22 -1.11
C ALA A 317 0.93 12.85 -0.63
N ASP A 318 1.13 11.59 -0.29
CA ASP A 318 2.43 11.01 0.00
C ASP A 318 3.14 10.52 -1.27
N PHE A 319 4.27 9.84 -1.10
CA PHE A 319 5.03 9.25 -2.20
C PHE A 319 4.19 8.23 -3.00
N ILE A 320 3.45 7.35 -2.30
CA ILE A 320 2.65 6.30 -2.95
C ILE A 320 1.55 6.90 -3.81
N GLN A 321 0.82 7.86 -3.28
CA GLN A 321 -0.26 8.55 -4.01
C GLN A 321 0.26 9.40 -5.18
N ALA A 322 1.49 9.92 -5.06
CA ALA A 322 2.07 10.77 -6.09
C ALA A 322 2.66 9.99 -7.29
N PHE A 323 3.17 8.77 -7.07
CA PHE A 323 3.95 8.07 -8.08
C PHE A 323 3.48 6.65 -8.39
N ILE A 324 2.80 5.96 -7.47
CA ILE A 324 2.47 4.53 -7.59
C ILE A 324 0.96 4.33 -7.75
N PHE A 325 0.16 4.79 -6.77
CA PHE A 325 -1.30 4.62 -6.75
C PHE A 325 -2.02 5.97 -6.68
N PRO A 326 -2.13 6.71 -7.80
CA PRO A 326 -2.88 7.96 -7.82
C PRO A 326 -4.34 7.74 -7.40
N GLY A 327 -4.79 8.47 -6.38
CA GLY A 327 -6.13 8.35 -5.84
C GLY A 327 -6.30 7.24 -4.78
N GLY A 328 -5.29 6.40 -4.55
CA GLY A 328 -5.28 5.42 -3.46
C GLY A 328 -5.26 6.09 -2.08
N MET A 329 -5.84 5.41 -1.09
CA MET A 329 -5.87 5.89 0.30
C MET A 329 -5.99 4.72 1.26
N LEU A 330 -5.07 4.65 2.23
CA LEU A 330 -5.16 3.70 3.34
C LEU A 330 -6.37 4.02 4.22
N LEU A 331 -6.93 3.01 4.88
CA LEU A 331 -8.10 3.20 5.71
C LEU A 331 -7.75 3.77 7.09
N SER A 332 -8.70 4.55 7.64
CA SER A 332 -8.92 4.66 9.07
C SER A 332 -9.88 3.55 9.46
N GLU A 333 -9.41 2.58 10.23
CA GLU A 333 -10.22 1.41 10.59
C GLU A 333 -11.46 1.80 11.37
N SER A 334 -11.31 2.67 12.37
CA SER A 334 -12.43 3.12 13.21
C SER A 334 -13.56 3.75 12.40
N ARG A 335 -13.21 4.58 11.39
CA ARG A 335 -14.20 5.23 10.52
C ARG A 335 -14.84 4.24 9.55
N PHE A 336 -14.05 3.35 8.97
CA PHE A 336 -14.56 2.37 8.03
C PHE A 336 -15.48 1.37 8.73
N ARG A 337 -15.13 0.96 9.95
CA ARG A 337 -15.96 0.14 10.82
C ARG A 337 -17.28 0.82 11.15
N ALA A 338 -17.28 2.08 11.60
CA ALA A 338 -18.50 2.82 11.91
C ALA A 338 -19.44 2.88 10.69
N LEU A 339 -18.89 3.16 9.49
CA LEU A 339 -19.65 3.18 8.25
C LEU A 339 -20.23 1.80 7.87
N ALA A 340 -19.55 0.70 8.20
CA ALA A 340 -20.06 -0.66 7.98
C ALA A 340 -21.22 -0.97 8.94
N GLU A 341 -21.06 -0.66 10.23
CA GLU A 341 -22.08 -0.87 11.27
C GLU A 341 -23.35 -0.05 10.99
N GLU A 342 -23.25 1.20 10.52
CA GLU A 342 -24.37 2.03 10.06
C GLU A 342 -25.20 1.36 8.93
N ARG A 343 -24.63 0.39 8.22
CA ARG A 343 -25.26 -0.33 7.10
C ARG A 343 -25.74 -1.73 7.44
N GLY A 344 -25.79 -2.05 8.75
CA GLY A 344 -26.17 -3.38 9.24
C GLY A 344 -25.14 -4.46 8.89
N LEU A 345 -23.87 -4.08 8.76
CA LEU A 345 -22.73 -4.98 8.58
C LEU A 345 -21.94 -5.04 9.89
N ARG A 346 -22.10 -6.12 10.67
CA ARG A 346 -21.34 -6.30 11.91
C ARG A 346 -19.89 -6.59 11.60
N TRP A 347 -19.01 -5.92 12.32
CA TRP A 347 -17.55 -6.05 12.22
C TRP A 347 -17.07 -7.18 13.14
N GLU A 348 -16.68 -8.33 12.61
CA GLU A 348 -16.33 -9.52 13.36
C GLU A 348 -14.91 -9.99 13.10
N ASN A 349 -14.25 -10.49 14.14
CA ASN A 349 -12.96 -11.17 14.11
C ASN A 349 -11.85 -10.43 13.34
N PRO A 350 -11.57 -9.15 13.64
CA PRO A 350 -10.44 -8.46 13.03
C PRO A 350 -9.12 -9.12 13.46
N GLN A 351 -8.21 -9.32 12.51
CA GLN A 351 -6.86 -9.85 12.73
C GLN A 351 -5.88 -9.02 11.90
N TYR A 352 -4.68 -8.77 12.45
CA TYR A 352 -3.71 -7.86 11.85
C TYR A 352 -2.38 -8.54 11.64
N TYR A 353 -1.75 -8.27 10.49
CA TYR A 353 -0.59 -8.99 9.99
C TYR A 353 0.50 -8.04 9.41
N PRO A 354 0.94 -6.99 10.12
CA PRO A 354 1.87 -6.01 9.56
C PRO A 354 3.21 -6.64 9.15
N LEU A 355 3.79 -7.52 9.97
CA LEU A 355 5.06 -8.18 9.66
C LEU A 355 4.95 -9.16 8.49
N HIS A 356 3.80 -9.75 8.26
CA HIS A 356 3.56 -10.61 7.09
C HIS A 356 3.62 -9.80 5.79
N TYR A 357 3.10 -8.57 5.80
CA TYR A 357 3.23 -7.72 4.61
C TYR A 357 4.65 -7.20 4.44
N ALA A 358 5.32 -6.84 5.52
CA ALA A 358 6.74 -6.47 5.45
C ALA A 358 7.57 -7.60 4.81
N GLU A 359 7.36 -8.85 5.21
CA GLU A 359 8.05 -10.01 4.64
C GLU A 359 7.64 -10.27 3.18
N THR A 360 6.36 -10.12 2.84
CA THR A 360 5.88 -10.22 1.45
C THR A 360 6.60 -9.20 0.55
N LEU A 361 6.68 -7.94 0.98
CA LEU A 361 7.35 -6.85 0.25
C LEU A 361 8.86 -7.07 0.13
N ARG A 362 9.50 -7.59 1.18
CA ARG A 362 10.91 -7.96 1.15
C ARG A 362 11.16 -9.02 0.08
N ARG A 363 10.33 -10.07 0.00
CA ARG A 363 10.46 -11.13 -1.01
C ARG A 363 10.18 -10.61 -2.41
N TRP A 364 9.17 -9.77 -2.60
CA TRP A 364 8.94 -9.12 -3.89
C TRP A 364 10.13 -8.27 -4.33
N ARG A 365 10.74 -7.52 -3.39
CA ARG A 365 11.93 -6.71 -3.69
C ARG A 365 13.11 -7.55 -4.10
N ILE A 366 13.40 -8.64 -3.41
CA ILE A 366 14.48 -9.58 -3.76
C ILE A 366 14.23 -10.17 -5.15
N ARG A 367 13.03 -10.73 -5.41
CA ARG A 367 12.67 -11.30 -6.71
C ARG A 367 12.72 -10.24 -7.83
N PHE A 368 12.32 -9.02 -7.54
CA PHE A 368 12.41 -7.90 -8.49
C PHE A 368 13.87 -7.57 -8.82
N ASP A 369 14.73 -7.47 -7.83
CA ASP A 369 16.16 -7.20 -8.02
C ASP A 369 16.84 -8.33 -8.82
N GLU A 370 16.55 -9.57 -8.50
CA GLU A 370 17.01 -10.75 -9.27
C GLU A 370 16.50 -10.75 -10.73
N ALA A 371 15.25 -10.31 -10.95
CA ALA A 371 14.70 -10.19 -12.30
C ALA A 371 15.40 -9.09 -13.11
N VAL A 372 15.72 -7.95 -12.46
CA VAL A 372 16.49 -6.85 -13.07
C VAL A 372 17.90 -7.32 -13.44
N GLU A 373 18.61 -7.93 -12.49
CA GLU A 373 20.00 -8.40 -12.68
C GLU A 373 20.09 -9.48 -13.77
N ALA A 374 19.13 -10.38 -13.83
CA ALA A 374 19.05 -11.43 -14.84
C ALA A 374 18.48 -10.96 -16.19
N GLY A 375 18.09 -9.68 -16.33
CA GLY A 375 17.51 -9.15 -17.56
C GLY A 375 16.17 -9.79 -17.96
N ARG A 376 15.40 -10.29 -16.98
CA ARG A 376 14.11 -10.98 -17.22
C ARG A 376 12.91 -10.05 -17.38
N LEU A 377 13.08 -8.77 -17.01
CA LEU A 377 11.98 -7.80 -17.19
C LEU A 377 11.72 -7.54 -18.66
N PRO A 378 10.45 -7.35 -19.07
CA PRO A 378 10.13 -6.96 -20.43
C PRO A 378 10.77 -5.62 -20.81
N GLY A 379 11.02 -5.39 -22.09
CA GLY A 379 11.57 -4.13 -22.59
C GLY A 379 10.67 -2.93 -22.30
N GLY A 380 11.27 -1.73 -22.26
CA GLY A 380 10.53 -0.46 -22.09
C GLY A 380 10.65 0.18 -20.70
N PHE A 381 11.24 -0.51 -19.73
CA PHE A 381 11.48 0.05 -18.39
C PHE A 381 12.89 0.63 -18.30
N ASP A 382 12.99 1.95 -18.13
CA ASP A 382 14.26 2.65 -17.97
C ASP A 382 14.82 2.53 -16.52
N ALA A 383 16.06 2.91 -16.33
CA ALA A 383 16.73 2.88 -15.03
C ALA A 383 15.98 3.71 -13.96
N ARG A 384 15.29 4.76 -14.38
CA ARG A 384 14.50 5.62 -13.50
C ARG A 384 13.27 4.91 -12.98
N PHE A 385 12.57 4.18 -13.85
CA PHE A 385 11.42 3.36 -13.47
C PHE A 385 11.85 2.24 -12.50
N LEU A 386 12.95 1.53 -12.81
CA LEU A 386 13.46 0.46 -11.94
C LEU A 386 13.82 1.00 -10.55
N ALA A 387 14.46 2.16 -10.48
CA ALA A 387 14.76 2.82 -9.23
C ALA A 387 13.48 3.22 -8.45
N LEU A 388 12.47 3.77 -9.15
CA LEU A 388 11.18 4.12 -8.56
C LEU A 388 10.49 2.90 -7.94
N TRP A 389 10.47 1.78 -8.68
CA TRP A 389 9.81 0.55 -8.23
C TRP A 389 10.51 -0.07 -7.02
N ARG A 390 11.85 -0.12 -7.04
CA ARG A 390 12.66 -0.55 -5.89
C ARG A 390 12.41 0.33 -4.66
N TYR A 391 12.38 1.66 -4.85
CA TYR A 391 12.09 2.60 -3.76
C TYR A 391 10.69 2.39 -3.18
N TYR A 392 9.70 2.13 -4.03
CA TYR A 392 8.34 1.82 -3.62
C TYR A 392 8.29 0.60 -2.70
N LEU A 393 8.91 -0.51 -3.10
CA LEU A 393 8.93 -1.73 -2.30
C LEU A 393 9.62 -1.50 -0.96
N MET A 394 10.79 -0.81 -0.93
CA MET A 394 11.47 -0.46 0.31
C MET A 394 10.65 0.46 1.23
N TYR A 395 9.97 1.45 0.65
CA TYR A 395 9.17 2.42 1.39
C TYR A 395 7.99 1.74 2.10
N CYS A 396 7.30 0.85 1.40
CA CYS A 396 6.20 0.07 1.98
C CYS A 396 6.71 -0.94 3.01
N GLU A 397 7.80 -1.67 2.73
CA GLU A 397 8.40 -2.63 3.65
C GLU A 397 8.70 -1.98 5.01
N GLY A 398 9.39 -0.83 5.02
CA GLY A 398 9.69 -0.09 6.25
C GLY A 398 8.44 0.41 6.98
N GLY A 399 7.42 0.85 6.22
CA GLY A 399 6.14 1.28 6.78
C GLY A 399 5.42 0.17 7.57
N PHE A 400 5.42 -1.06 7.05
CA PHE A 400 4.80 -2.21 7.72
C PHE A 400 5.65 -2.74 8.89
N ARG A 401 6.99 -2.76 8.79
CA ARG A 401 7.88 -3.19 9.89
C ARG A 401 7.65 -2.41 11.18
N SER A 402 7.39 -1.12 11.07
CA SER A 402 7.16 -0.24 12.21
C SER A 402 5.81 -0.42 12.90
N GLY A 403 4.85 -1.15 12.30
CA GLY A 403 3.47 -1.26 12.77
C GLY A 403 2.63 0.01 12.63
N GLY A 404 3.15 1.09 12.01
CA GLY A 404 2.38 2.32 11.74
C GLY A 404 1.38 2.18 10.60
N ILE A 405 1.61 1.18 9.75
CA ILE A 405 0.69 0.69 8.73
C ILE A 405 0.46 -0.80 9.01
N THR A 406 -0.75 -1.25 8.84
CA THR A 406 -1.09 -2.67 9.03
C THR A 406 -1.92 -3.20 7.88
N VAL A 407 -1.79 -4.49 7.59
CA VAL A 407 -2.78 -5.22 6.82
C VAL A 407 -3.67 -5.99 7.80
N GLY A 408 -4.98 -5.90 7.60
CA GLY A 408 -5.97 -6.58 8.42
C GLY A 408 -6.91 -7.43 7.59
N GLN A 409 -7.45 -8.47 8.21
CA GLN A 409 -8.58 -9.23 7.70
C GLN A 409 -9.74 -9.09 8.67
N VAL A 410 -10.94 -8.85 8.12
CA VAL A 410 -12.17 -8.74 8.90
C VAL A 410 -13.30 -9.48 8.21
N THR A 411 -14.26 -9.93 8.98
CA THR A 411 -15.52 -10.45 8.47
C THR A 411 -16.63 -9.43 8.73
N LEU A 412 -17.32 -9.02 7.67
CA LEU A 412 -18.55 -8.24 7.78
C LEU A 412 -19.73 -9.19 7.64
N VAL A 413 -20.59 -9.24 8.66
CA VAL A 413 -21.76 -10.10 8.67
C VAL A 413 -23.02 -9.27 8.52
N LYS A 414 -23.78 -9.53 7.45
CA LYS A 414 -25.05 -8.84 7.24
C LYS A 414 -26.11 -9.32 8.23
N GLU A 415 -26.74 -8.38 8.92
CA GLU A 415 -27.86 -8.70 9.81
C GLU A 415 -29.01 -9.37 9.08
N GLY A 416 -29.66 -10.34 9.72
CA GLY A 416 -30.89 -10.97 9.22
C GLY A 416 -32.08 -10.06 9.55
N ASN A 417 -32.92 -9.73 8.59
CA ASN A 417 -34.23 -9.17 8.89
C ASN A 417 -35.13 -10.30 9.39
N ASP A 418 -35.22 -10.50 10.69
CA ASP A 418 -36.12 -11.50 11.31
C ASP A 418 -37.61 -11.20 11.04
N ASN A 419 -37.93 -9.99 10.57
CA ASN A 419 -39.32 -9.61 10.25
C ASN A 419 -39.81 -10.03 8.85
N ALA A 420 -38.97 -10.55 7.97
CA ALA A 420 -39.40 -10.96 6.61
C ALA A 420 -39.89 -12.42 6.55
N GLU A 421 -39.60 -13.24 7.57
CA GLU A 421 -40.06 -14.65 7.62
C GLU A 421 -41.42 -14.81 8.29
N MET A 422 -41.95 -13.81 9.01
CA MET A 422 -43.28 -13.86 9.63
C MET A 422 -44.45 -13.59 8.64
N ASP A 423 -44.17 -12.97 7.50
CA ASP A 423 -45.25 -12.55 6.55
C ASP A 423 -45.62 -13.60 5.49
N ILE A 424 -44.90 -14.74 5.43
CA ILE A 424 -45.23 -15.84 4.50
C ILE A 424 -46.13 -16.90 5.16
N GLY A 425 -46.24 -16.87 6.48
CA GLY A 425 -47.03 -17.86 7.28
C GLY A 425 -48.50 -17.50 7.52
N ALA A 426 -48.92 -16.24 7.22
CA ALA A 426 -50.26 -15.77 7.58
C ALA A 426 -51.30 -15.77 6.44
N GLY A 427 -50.98 -16.31 5.30
CA GLY A 427 -51.79 -16.22 4.08
C GLY A 427 -52.51 -17.50 3.61
N VAL A 428 -52.65 -18.58 4.43
CA VAL A 428 -53.44 -19.77 4.05
C VAL A 428 -54.32 -20.17 5.19
N GLY A 429 -55.50 -19.63 5.24
CA GLY A 429 -56.53 -20.10 6.15
C GLY A 429 -57.72 -19.20 6.30
N ALA A 430 -58.63 -19.18 5.34
CA ALA A 430 -60.07 -19.02 5.52
C ALA A 430 -60.83 -18.85 4.17
N VAL A 431 -61.07 -19.94 3.51
CA VAL A 431 -62.28 -20.07 2.67
C VAL A 431 -63.01 -21.31 3.15
N ARG A 432 -64.00 -21.11 3.99
CA ARG A 432 -65.12 -22.03 4.17
C ARG A 432 -66.39 -21.22 4.57
N ARG A 433 -67.31 -21.31 3.69
CA ARG A 433 -68.77 -21.20 3.70
C ARG A 433 -69.34 -19.92 3.17
#